data_1ff46b3dcc51b3a47c17f1d385df50ff
#
_entry.id   1ff46b3dcc51b3a47c17f1d385df50ff
#
_cell.length_a   1.000
_cell.length_b   1.000
_cell.length_c   1.000
_cell.angle_alpha   90.00
_cell.angle_beta   90.00
_cell.angle_gamma   90.00
#
_symmetry.space_group_name_H-M   'P 1'
#
loop_
_entity.id
_entity.type
_entity.pdbx_description
1 polymer ?
#
loop_
_entity_poly.entity_id
_entity_poly.type
_entity_poly.pdbx_seq_one_letter_code
_entity_poly.pdbx_strand_id
1 'polypeptide(L)'
;MPERHTLPARYYTEPSWYAAEMERIFAQMWLAGCRLDQIDARGAFQRRDVAGASVLLVGDGAGGARAFYNVCRHRGTRLCDVESGVFAGSIQCPYHGWTYDLQGRLIGAPQMDEVEGFARAGYPLHGVACAVWDGHVFFNLSDSPAPLREQLGDLPARFAPWRMDELRMVHRVEYDVKANWKLIVQNYNECLHCPIIHPLLNRMHQYLGAANVPSTETYCGGAMGLKDGVETLSVDGRRRRAPLPGLGPEDQQLVNYYAIYPNFLLTLHPDYMLTVTIWPQSPDHTRLIAEWHFHPDEIVRPGFVSGDAIEFWDVTNREDWAISERSQQGISSRGYTPGPYSNREQLLWDFDQFILKRAQGDQRGREEEVGSQGDQGGQGAKN
;
A
#
# COMPACT_ATOMS: atom_id res chain seq x y z
N MET A 1 -11.52 24.55 19.15
CA MET A 1 -11.74 23.41 18.24
C MET A 1 -12.18 22.24 19.10
N PRO A 2 -13.03 21.31 18.62
CA PRO A 2 -13.29 20.11 19.40
C PRO A 2 -11.97 19.38 19.68
N GLU A 3 -11.85 18.80 20.85
CA GLU A 3 -10.67 18.04 21.24
C GLU A 3 -10.52 16.84 20.30
N ARG A 4 -9.37 16.76 19.62
CA ARG A 4 -9.01 15.65 18.72
C ARG A 4 -8.11 14.71 19.49
N HIS A 5 -8.49 13.45 19.58
CA HIS A 5 -7.76 12.44 20.32
C HIS A 5 -7.36 11.27 19.42
N THR A 6 -6.27 10.62 19.77
CA THR A 6 -5.85 9.36 19.17
C THR A 6 -6.92 8.28 19.36
N LEU A 7 -6.89 7.24 18.54
CA LEU A 7 -7.86 6.14 18.64
C LEU A 7 -7.69 5.33 19.94
N PRO A 8 -8.77 4.82 20.52
CA PRO A 8 -8.72 3.82 21.61
C PRO A 8 -7.93 2.57 21.23
N ALA A 9 -7.33 1.91 22.22
CA ALA A 9 -6.47 0.73 22.06
C ALA A 9 -7.07 -0.37 21.18
N ARG A 10 -8.38 -0.62 21.30
CA ARG A 10 -9.06 -1.67 20.51
C ARG A 10 -8.85 -1.57 19.00
N TYR A 11 -8.68 -0.37 18.48
CA TYR A 11 -8.43 -0.15 17.05
C TYR A 11 -7.06 -0.64 16.59
N TYR A 12 -6.13 -0.85 17.51
CA TYR A 12 -4.77 -1.31 17.23
C TYR A 12 -4.49 -2.74 17.70
N THR A 13 -5.38 -3.29 18.56
CA THR A 13 -5.10 -4.55 19.28
C THR A 13 -6.15 -5.63 19.07
N GLU A 14 -7.40 -5.27 18.75
CA GLU A 14 -8.47 -6.26 18.67
C GLU A 14 -8.51 -6.96 17.30
N PRO A 15 -8.49 -8.31 17.27
CA PRO A 15 -8.58 -9.07 16.02
C PRO A 15 -9.85 -8.77 15.19
N SER A 16 -10.95 -8.43 15.84
CA SER A 16 -12.22 -8.09 15.19
C SER A 16 -12.12 -6.79 14.37
N TRP A 17 -11.39 -5.79 14.87
CA TRP A 17 -11.11 -4.57 14.13
C TRP A 17 -10.18 -4.81 12.95
N TYR A 18 -9.12 -5.56 13.18
CA TYR A 18 -8.23 -5.97 12.09
C TYR A 18 -8.99 -6.70 10.98
N ALA A 19 -9.87 -7.65 11.33
CA ALA A 19 -10.69 -8.36 10.34
C ALA A 19 -11.60 -7.40 9.55
N ALA A 20 -12.23 -6.43 10.23
CA ALA A 20 -13.05 -5.41 9.58
C ALA A 20 -12.23 -4.50 8.65
N GLU A 21 -11.01 -4.12 9.03
CA GLU A 21 -10.08 -3.36 8.16
C GLU A 21 -9.68 -4.17 6.92
N MET A 22 -9.36 -5.46 7.08
CA MET A 22 -9.04 -6.32 5.94
C MET A 22 -10.22 -6.44 4.97
N GLU A 23 -11.44 -6.64 5.47
CA GLU A 23 -12.64 -6.80 4.65
C GLU A 23 -13.09 -5.49 4.00
N ARG A 24 -13.06 -4.37 4.73
CA ARG A 24 -13.71 -3.12 4.31
C ARG A 24 -12.76 -2.07 3.76
N ILE A 25 -11.47 -2.20 4.02
CA ILE A 25 -10.43 -1.31 3.51
C ILE A 25 -9.56 -2.05 2.50
N PHE A 26 -8.81 -3.07 2.93
CA PHE A 26 -7.84 -3.74 2.06
C PHE A 26 -8.50 -4.54 0.93
N ALA A 27 -9.68 -5.13 1.14
CA ALA A 27 -10.38 -5.84 0.08
C ALA A 27 -11.21 -4.91 -0.84
N GLN A 28 -11.41 -3.64 -0.47
CA GLN A 28 -12.27 -2.71 -1.21
C GLN A 28 -11.51 -1.58 -1.91
N MET A 29 -10.26 -1.33 -1.54
CA MET A 29 -9.45 -0.26 -2.11
C MET A 29 -8.37 -0.81 -3.06
N TRP A 30 -7.87 0.04 -3.95
CA TRP A 30 -6.73 -0.28 -4.78
C TRP A 30 -5.45 -0.36 -3.95
N LEU A 31 -4.75 -1.47 -4.09
CA LEU A 31 -3.51 -1.77 -3.40
C LEU A 31 -2.34 -1.71 -4.37
N ALA A 32 -1.27 -1.00 -4.01
CA ALA A 32 -0.01 -1.08 -4.76
C ALA A 32 0.61 -2.46 -4.56
N GLY A 33 0.79 -3.20 -5.64
CA GLY A 33 1.24 -4.58 -5.61
C GLY A 33 2.72 -4.76 -5.94
N CYS A 34 3.18 -4.18 -7.02
CA CYS A 34 4.57 -4.25 -7.45
C CYS A 34 4.88 -3.14 -8.47
N ARG A 35 6.12 -3.09 -8.90
CA ARG A 35 6.51 -2.29 -10.07
C ARG A 35 6.30 -3.08 -11.36
N LEU A 36 5.96 -2.37 -12.44
CA LEU A 36 5.78 -2.99 -13.75
C LEU A 36 7.09 -3.58 -14.30
N ASP A 37 8.22 -2.92 -14.03
CA ASP A 37 9.55 -3.40 -14.42
C ASP A 37 9.99 -4.69 -13.69
N GLN A 38 9.36 -5.04 -12.57
CA GLN A 38 9.56 -6.34 -11.90
C GLN A 38 8.84 -7.51 -12.61
N ILE A 39 7.88 -7.18 -13.48
CA ILE A 39 7.10 -8.15 -14.26
C ILE A 39 7.05 -7.81 -15.75
N ASP A 40 8.06 -7.13 -16.27
CA ASP A 40 8.13 -6.68 -17.67
C ASP A 40 8.24 -7.82 -18.67
N ALA A 41 8.89 -8.92 -18.31
CA ALA A 41 8.95 -10.11 -19.12
C ALA A 41 7.61 -10.85 -19.16
N ARG A 42 7.28 -11.41 -20.32
CA ARG A 42 6.05 -12.20 -20.47
C ARG A 42 6.02 -13.38 -19.50
N GLY A 43 5.01 -13.42 -18.64
CA GLY A 43 4.85 -14.46 -17.63
C GLY A 43 5.65 -14.23 -16.35
N ALA A 44 6.46 -13.17 -16.26
CA ALA A 44 7.02 -12.74 -14.99
C ALA A 44 5.89 -12.38 -14.03
N PHE A 45 6.04 -12.72 -12.76
CA PHE A 45 4.97 -12.50 -11.79
C PHE A 45 5.49 -12.09 -10.41
N GLN A 46 4.61 -11.40 -9.69
CA GLN A 46 4.72 -11.17 -8.25
C GLN A 46 3.46 -11.72 -7.56
N ARG A 47 3.63 -12.39 -6.43
CA ARG A 47 2.54 -12.85 -5.58
C ARG A 47 2.38 -11.92 -4.38
N ARG A 48 1.12 -11.61 -4.05
CA ARG A 48 0.77 -10.83 -2.86
C ARG A 48 -0.33 -11.53 -2.08
N ASP A 49 -0.14 -11.60 -0.77
CA ASP A 49 -1.12 -12.18 0.16
C ASP A 49 -1.66 -11.04 1.04
N VAL A 50 -2.96 -10.80 1.02
CA VAL A 50 -3.62 -9.73 1.78
C VAL A 50 -5.11 -10.01 1.94
N ALA A 51 -5.71 -9.61 3.05
CA ALA A 51 -7.15 -9.75 3.31
C ALA A 51 -7.68 -11.19 3.05
N GLY A 52 -6.91 -12.20 3.42
CA GLY A 52 -7.26 -13.61 3.22
C GLY A 52 -7.13 -14.11 1.78
N ALA A 53 -6.76 -13.25 0.83
CA ALA A 53 -6.55 -13.62 -0.57
C ALA A 53 -5.06 -13.75 -0.91
N SER A 54 -4.78 -14.62 -1.89
CA SER A 54 -3.48 -14.69 -2.56
C SER A 54 -3.69 -14.29 -4.03
N VAL A 55 -2.93 -13.32 -4.50
CA VAL A 55 -3.04 -12.74 -5.86
C VAL A 55 -1.72 -12.91 -6.60
N LEU A 56 -1.81 -13.30 -7.87
CA LEU A 56 -0.71 -13.32 -8.84
C LEU A 56 -0.84 -12.11 -9.75
N LEU A 57 0.15 -11.22 -9.73
CA LEU A 57 0.31 -10.12 -10.67
C LEU A 57 1.23 -10.59 -11.78
N VAL A 58 0.74 -10.74 -12.99
CA VAL A 58 1.44 -11.38 -14.10
C VAL A 58 1.65 -10.40 -15.26
N GLY A 59 2.89 -10.23 -15.70
CA GLY A 59 3.23 -9.39 -16.82
C GLY A 59 2.83 -10.02 -18.16
N ASP A 60 2.34 -9.20 -19.09
CA ASP A 60 1.95 -9.63 -20.42
C ASP A 60 3.08 -9.59 -21.46
N GLY A 61 4.21 -8.98 -21.09
CA GLY A 61 5.37 -8.78 -21.97
C GLY A 61 5.18 -7.67 -23.01
N ALA A 62 4.13 -6.84 -22.85
CA ALA A 62 3.82 -5.72 -23.74
C ALA A 62 3.63 -4.40 -22.95
N GLY A 63 4.12 -4.34 -21.72
CA GLY A 63 4.00 -3.18 -20.83
C GLY A 63 2.69 -3.15 -20.05
N GLY A 64 1.96 -4.26 -19.96
CA GLY A 64 0.76 -4.43 -19.19
C GLY A 64 0.86 -5.53 -18.13
N ALA A 65 -0.09 -5.56 -17.22
CA ALA A 65 -0.22 -6.57 -16.18
C ALA A 65 -1.63 -7.12 -16.10
N ARG A 66 -1.77 -8.35 -15.61
CA ARG A 66 -3.03 -9.00 -15.24
C ARG A 66 -2.92 -9.49 -13.81
N ALA A 67 -4.05 -9.53 -13.13
CA ALA A 67 -4.10 -10.09 -11.79
C ALA A 67 -5.11 -11.24 -11.73
N PHE A 68 -4.75 -12.30 -11.01
CA PHE A 68 -5.59 -13.48 -10.80
C PHE A 68 -5.53 -13.90 -9.33
N TYR A 69 -6.64 -14.43 -8.82
CA TYR A 69 -6.57 -15.19 -7.58
C TYR A 69 -5.67 -16.42 -7.78
N ASN A 70 -4.77 -16.66 -6.86
CA ASN A 70 -3.81 -17.78 -6.85
C ASN A 70 -4.50 -19.09 -6.44
N VAL A 71 -5.60 -19.43 -7.11
CA VAL A 71 -6.49 -20.55 -6.75
C VAL A 71 -6.91 -21.30 -8.00
N CYS A 72 -6.65 -22.62 -8.02
CA CYS A 72 -7.07 -23.52 -9.09
C CYS A 72 -8.60 -23.71 -9.10
N ARG A 73 -9.22 -23.59 -10.26
CA ARG A 73 -10.67 -23.76 -10.47
C ARG A 73 -11.18 -25.20 -10.30
N HIS A 74 -10.28 -26.18 -10.20
CA HIS A 74 -10.67 -27.58 -9.98
C HIS A 74 -11.08 -27.84 -8.53
N ARG A 75 -10.15 -27.73 -7.58
CA ARG A 75 -10.35 -28.07 -6.16
C ARG A 75 -9.67 -27.07 -5.21
N GLY A 76 -9.50 -25.82 -5.63
CA GLY A 76 -9.02 -24.75 -4.78
C GLY A 76 -7.52 -24.77 -4.42
N THR A 77 -6.73 -25.64 -5.06
CA THR A 77 -5.28 -25.70 -4.78
C THR A 77 -4.61 -24.38 -5.15
N ARG A 78 -3.72 -23.88 -4.28
CA ARG A 78 -2.85 -22.76 -4.56
C ARG A 78 -1.96 -23.10 -5.75
N LEU A 79 -1.90 -22.20 -6.74
CA LEU A 79 -1.18 -22.45 -7.99
C LEU A 79 0.33 -22.22 -7.86
N CYS A 80 0.74 -21.27 -7.01
CA CYS A 80 2.13 -20.87 -6.83
C CYS A 80 2.41 -20.45 -5.38
N ASP A 81 3.47 -20.98 -4.79
CA ASP A 81 3.87 -20.70 -3.40
C ASP A 81 5.02 -19.69 -3.31
N VAL A 82 5.82 -19.53 -4.38
CA VAL A 82 6.94 -18.58 -4.40
C VAL A 82 6.44 -17.15 -4.58
N GLU A 83 7.18 -16.18 -4.06
CA GLU A 83 6.78 -14.76 -4.09
C GLU A 83 6.91 -14.12 -5.48
N SER A 84 7.88 -14.58 -6.27
CA SER A 84 8.13 -14.09 -7.62
C SER A 84 8.76 -15.16 -8.50
N GLY A 85 8.66 -14.97 -9.81
CA GLY A 85 9.25 -15.88 -10.80
C GLY A 85 8.75 -15.60 -12.20
N VAL A 86 8.92 -16.59 -13.08
CA VAL A 86 8.45 -16.51 -14.48
C VAL A 86 7.71 -17.80 -14.83
N PHE A 87 6.46 -17.68 -15.23
CA PHE A 87 5.71 -18.78 -15.83
C PHE A 87 6.16 -19.00 -17.29
N ALA A 88 6.56 -20.20 -17.65
CA ALA A 88 7.05 -20.55 -18.97
C ALA A 88 5.92 -20.63 -20.04
N GLY A 89 5.04 -19.61 -20.09
CA GLY A 89 3.93 -19.50 -21.03
C GLY A 89 2.60 -20.03 -20.53
N SER A 90 2.56 -20.73 -19.39
CA SER A 90 1.33 -21.22 -18.77
C SER A 90 1.48 -21.35 -17.25
N ILE A 91 0.34 -21.32 -16.55
CA ILE A 91 0.23 -21.51 -15.09
C ILE A 91 -0.36 -22.90 -14.87
N GLN A 92 0.44 -23.83 -14.37
CA GLN A 92 -0.01 -25.21 -14.13
C GLN A 92 -0.24 -25.47 -12.65
N CYS A 93 -1.42 -26.02 -12.33
CA CYS A 93 -1.76 -26.46 -10.99
C CYS A 93 -0.88 -27.66 -10.58
N PRO A 94 -0.18 -27.60 -9.44
CA PRO A 94 0.73 -28.65 -9.02
C PRO A 94 0.01 -29.95 -8.57
N TYR A 95 -1.32 -29.92 -8.42
CA TYR A 95 -2.07 -31.06 -7.91
C TYR A 95 -2.52 -32.02 -9.02
N HIS A 96 -3.33 -31.55 -9.97
CA HIS A 96 -3.89 -32.41 -11.04
C HIS A 96 -3.56 -31.92 -12.46
N GLY A 97 -2.59 -31.00 -12.59
CA GLY A 97 -2.12 -30.55 -13.90
C GLY A 97 -3.10 -29.68 -14.67
N TRP A 98 -4.16 -29.13 -14.04
CA TRP A 98 -4.98 -28.12 -14.71
C TRP A 98 -4.07 -26.95 -15.10
N THR A 99 -4.12 -26.59 -16.38
CA THR A 99 -3.18 -25.65 -16.98
C THR A 99 -3.93 -24.47 -17.58
N TYR A 100 -3.52 -23.28 -17.21
CA TYR A 100 -4.08 -22.02 -17.67
C TYR A 100 -3.05 -21.27 -18.51
N ASP A 101 -3.49 -20.57 -19.55
CA ASP A 101 -2.63 -19.62 -20.24
C ASP A 101 -2.40 -18.36 -19.37
N LEU A 102 -1.52 -17.46 -19.84
CA LEU A 102 -1.21 -16.21 -19.14
C LEU A 102 -2.37 -15.19 -19.17
N GLN A 103 -3.46 -15.48 -19.89
CA GLN A 103 -4.73 -14.75 -19.87
C GLN A 103 -5.73 -15.35 -18.87
N GLY A 104 -5.33 -16.42 -18.16
CA GLY A 104 -6.17 -17.12 -17.18
C GLY A 104 -7.13 -18.12 -17.78
N ARG A 105 -7.15 -18.36 -19.11
CA ARG A 105 -8.04 -19.34 -19.75
C ARG A 105 -7.55 -20.76 -19.48
N LEU A 106 -8.46 -21.66 -19.14
CA LEU A 106 -8.13 -23.08 -18.97
C LEU A 106 -7.83 -23.71 -20.34
N ILE A 107 -6.58 -24.15 -20.55
CA ILE A 107 -6.11 -24.77 -21.78
C ILE A 107 -5.84 -26.27 -21.66
N GLY A 108 -5.67 -26.79 -20.45
CA GLY A 108 -5.48 -28.21 -20.17
C GLY A 108 -6.23 -28.65 -18.90
N ALA A 109 -6.96 -29.74 -19.00
CA ALA A 109 -7.69 -30.33 -17.86
C ALA A 109 -7.68 -31.86 -18.00
N PRO A 110 -6.63 -32.54 -17.50
CA PRO A 110 -6.50 -34.00 -17.64
C PRO A 110 -7.74 -34.74 -17.11
N GLN A 111 -8.15 -35.80 -17.82
CA GLN A 111 -9.27 -36.68 -17.49
C GLN A 111 -10.65 -36.00 -17.44
N MET A 112 -10.78 -34.77 -17.97
CA MET A 112 -12.07 -34.07 -17.99
C MET A 112 -12.81 -34.24 -19.32
N ASP A 113 -12.22 -34.83 -20.34
CA ASP A 113 -12.83 -35.01 -21.68
C ASP A 113 -14.01 -36.01 -21.63
N GLU A 114 -14.04 -36.91 -20.62
CA GLU A 114 -15.10 -37.88 -20.39
C GLU A 114 -16.25 -37.37 -19.50
N VAL A 115 -16.13 -36.14 -18.97
CA VAL A 115 -17.16 -35.55 -18.10
C VAL A 115 -18.21 -34.84 -18.95
N GLU A 116 -19.43 -35.39 -18.91
CA GLU A 116 -20.56 -34.82 -19.66
C GLU A 116 -20.82 -33.35 -19.25
N GLY A 117 -20.96 -32.48 -20.24
CA GLY A 117 -21.23 -31.04 -20.03
C GLY A 117 -19.98 -30.23 -19.59
N PHE A 118 -18.80 -30.84 -19.44
CA PHE A 118 -17.60 -30.08 -19.12
C PHE A 118 -17.12 -29.28 -20.34
N ALA A 119 -16.98 -27.97 -20.15
CA ALA A 119 -16.39 -27.08 -21.14
C ALA A 119 -15.29 -26.23 -20.50
N ARG A 120 -14.05 -26.32 -20.98
CA ARG A 120 -12.88 -25.57 -20.46
C ARG A 120 -13.13 -24.07 -20.35
N ALA A 121 -13.90 -23.51 -21.29
CA ALA A 121 -14.23 -22.08 -21.30
C ALA A 121 -15.01 -21.61 -20.06
N GLY A 122 -15.68 -22.52 -19.35
CA GLY A 122 -16.40 -22.23 -18.10
C GLY A 122 -15.50 -22.13 -16.85
N TYR A 123 -14.22 -22.44 -16.96
CA TYR A 123 -13.31 -22.54 -15.80
C TYR A 123 -12.02 -21.71 -15.93
N PRO A 124 -12.08 -20.44 -16.39
CA PRO A 124 -10.91 -19.56 -16.35
C PRO A 124 -10.50 -19.27 -14.90
N LEU A 125 -9.28 -18.86 -14.67
CA LEU A 125 -8.89 -18.29 -13.37
C LEU A 125 -9.79 -17.10 -13.03
N HIS A 126 -10.12 -16.95 -11.78
CA HIS A 126 -10.80 -15.74 -11.32
C HIS A 126 -9.85 -14.55 -11.46
N GLY A 127 -10.27 -13.57 -12.28
CA GLY A 127 -9.57 -12.31 -12.44
C GLY A 127 -9.70 -11.45 -11.19
N VAL A 128 -8.68 -10.63 -10.96
CA VAL A 128 -8.66 -9.55 -9.98
C VAL A 128 -8.51 -8.24 -10.76
N ALA A 129 -9.23 -7.19 -10.38
CA ALA A 129 -9.08 -5.90 -11.02
C ALA A 129 -7.63 -5.42 -10.92
N CYS A 130 -7.06 -4.98 -12.05
CA CYS A 130 -5.66 -4.60 -12.17
C CYS A 130 -5.54 -3.33 -13.01
N ALA A 131 -4.72 -2.39 -12.57
CA ALA A 131 -4.45 -1.14 -13.28
C ALA A 131 -3.01 -0.69 -13.04
N VAL A 132 -2.48 0.11 -13.96
CA VAL A 132 -1.12 0.65 -13.86
C VAL A 132 -1.21 2.17 -13.74
N TRP A 133 -0.45 2.72 -12.80
CA TRP A 133 -0.20 4.14 -12.68
C TRP A 133 1.30 4.39 -12.56
N ASP A 134 1.84 5.08 -13.54
CA ASP A 134 3.21 5.58 -13.57
C ASP A 134 4.26 4.52 -13.14
N GLY A 135 4.16 3.35 -13.78
CA GLY A 135 5.03 2.20 -13.52
C GLY A 135 4.68 1.37 -12.27
N HIS A 136 3.65 1.72 -11.50
CA HIS A 136 3.17 0.93 -10.37
C HIS A 136 1.93 0.13 -10.76
N VAL A 137 1.95 -1.15 -10.44
CA VAL A 137 0.83 -2.09 -10.67
C VAL A 137 -0.04 -2.11 -9.42
N PHE A 138 -1.29 -1.73 -9.58
CA PHE A 138 -2.31 -1.78 -8.53
C PHE A 138 -3.30 -2.90 -8.82
N PHE A 139 -3.86 -3.46 -7.76
CA PHE A 139 -4.95 -4.42 -7.84
C PHE A 139 -6.03 -4.13 -6.79
N ASN A 140 -7.25 -4.62 -7.04
CA ASN A 140 -8.37 -4.43 -6.11
C ASN A 140 -9.20 -5.72 -6.04
N LEU A 141 -9.51 -6.17 -4.83
CA LEU A 141 -10.18 -7.46 -4.58
C LEU A 141 -11.71 -7.38 -4.67
N SER A 142 -12.30 -6.18 -4.75
CA SER A 142 -13.75 -6.05 -4.92
C SER A 142 -14.19 -6.46 -6.33
N ASP A 143 -15.43 -6.96 -6.45
CA ASP A 143 -15.97 -7.46 -7.72
C ASP A 143 -16.11 -6.39 -8.80
N SER A 144 -16.33 -5.13 -8.40
CA SER A 144 -16.58 -4.02 -9.32
C SER A 144 -16.00 -2.72 -8.74
N PRO A 145 -14.68 -2.59 -8.63
CA PRO A 145 -14.08 -1.39 -8.06
C PRO A 145 -14.27 -0.17 -8.99
N ALA A 146 -14.40 1.00 -8.38
CA ALA A 146 -14.26 2.25 -9.12
C ALA A 146 -12.86 2.31 -9.80
N PRO A 147 -12.72 2.99 -10.93
CA PRO A 147 -11.42 3.12 -11.60
C PRO A 147 -10.32 3.66 -10.68
N LEU A 148 -9.10 3.14 -10.80
CA LEU A 148 -7.94 3.57 -9.99
C LEU A 148 -7.75 5.09 -9.97
N ARG A 149 -8.00 5.77 -11.08
CA ARG A 149 -7.91 7.23 -11.19
C ARG A 149 -8.76 7.98 -10.16
N GLU A 150 -9.88 7.41 -9.72
CA GLU A 150 -10.73 8.02 -8.70
C GLU A 150 -10.08 7.96 -7.31
N GLN A 151 -9.37 6.87 -6.99
CA GLN A 151 -8.59 6.78 -5.77
C GLN A 151 -7.36 7.70 -5.80
N LEU A 152 -6.73 7.85 -6.96
CA LEU A 152 -5.54 8.69 -7.11
C LEU A 152 -5.85 10.19 -7.17
N GLY A 153 -7.07 10.58 -7.57
CA GLY A 153 -7.48 11.98 -7.63
C GLY A 153 -6.55 12.83 -8.51
N ASP A 154 -5.94 13.87 -7.94
CA ASP A 154 -5.03 14.79 -8.65
C ASP A 154 -3.56 14.33 -8.68
N LEU A 155 -3.20 13.25 -7.95
CA LEU A 155 -1.82 12.76 -7.85
C LEU A 155 -1.15 12.49 -9.21
N PRO A 156 -1.84 11.92 -10.24
CA PRO A 156 -1.23 11.72 -11.55
C PRO A 156 -0.77 13.01 -12.23
N ALA A 157 -1.55 14.09 -12.11
CA ALA A 157 -1.18 15.39 -12.66
C ALA A 157 -0.07 16.06 -11.83
N ARG A 158 -0.16 15.94 -10.51
CA ARG A 158 0.81 16.49 -9.56
C ARG A 158 2.20 15.91 -9.75
N PHE A 159 2.31 14.59 -9.95
CA PHE A 159 3.58 13.87 -10.01
C PHE A 159 4.06 13.56 -11.43
N ALA A 160 3.35 13.98 -12.45
CA ALA A 160 3.79 13.83 -13.84
C ALA A 160 5.25 14.30 -14.11
N PRO A 161 5.78 15.38 -13.47
CA PRO A 161 7.17 15.76 -13.65
C PRO A 161 8.21 14.72 -13.18
N TRP A 162 7.86 13.85 -12.24
CA TRP A 162 8.79 12.83 -11.75
C TRP A 162 8.97 11.65 -12.70
N ARG A 163 8.04 11.42 -13.65
CA ARG A 163 8.13 10.36 -14.66
C ARG A 163 8.51 9.03 -14.04
N MET A 164 7.74 8.63 -13.01
CA MET A 164 8.09 7.49 -12.15
C MET A 164 8.15 6.17 -12.92
N ASP A 165 7.45 6.04 -14.04
CA ASP A 165 7.47 4.86 -14.93
C ASP A 165 8.85 4.63 -15.58
N GLU A 166 9.66 5.68 -15.72
CA GLU A 166 11.02 5.58 -16.25
C GLU A 166 12.03 5.08 -15.20
N LEU A 167 11.74 5.23 -13.92
CA LEU A 167 12.64 4.85 -12.84
C LEU A 167 12.74 3.32 -12.72
N ARG A 168 13.92 2.84 -12.31
CA ARG A 168 14.20 1.42 -12.11
C ARG A 168 14.60 1.13 -10.68
N MET A 169 14.10 0.05 -10.13
CA MET A 169 14.43 -0.41 -8.79
C MET A 169 15.89 -0.89 -8.74
N VAL A 170 16.66 -0.30 -7.83
CA VAL A 170 18.08 -0.63 -7.61
C VAL A 170 18.26 -1.40 -6.31
N HIS A 171 17.44 -1.11 -5.32
CA HIS A 171 17.56 -1.71 -4.00
C HIS A 171 16.20 -1.95 -3.36
N ARG A 172 16.09 -3.04 -2.60
CA ARG A 172 14.90 -3.42 -1.87
C ARG A 172 15.28 -3.91 -0.48
N VAL A 173 14.55 -3.46 0.53
CA VAL A 173 14.65 -3.93 1.92
C VAL A 173 13.27 -4.32 2.40
N GLU A 174 13.21 -5.43 3.11
CA GLU A 174 12.00 -5.85 3.81
C GLU A 174 12.19 -5.66 5.32
N TYR A 175 11.14 -5.12 5.95
CA TYR A 175 11.12 -4.95 7.40
C TYR A 175 9.94 -5.73 7.96
N ASP A 176 10.21 -6.41 9.06
CA ASP A 176 9.24 -7.15 9.87
C ASP A 176 8.99 -6.36 11.15
N VAL A 177 7.89 -5.60 11.18
CA VAL A 177 7.62 -4.59 12.22
C VAL A 177 6.51 -5.06 13.13
N LYS A 178 6.78 -5.15 14.45
CA LYS A 178 5.80 -5.57 15.46
C LYS A 178 4.93 -4.40 15.90
N ALA A 179 4.22 -3.86 14.94
CA ALA A 179 3.29 -2.75 15.12
C ALA A 179 2.11 -2.88 14.15
N ASN A 180 0.98 -2.31 14.55
CA ASN A 180 -0.19 -2.16 13.72
C ASN A 180 0.11 -1.26 12.51
N TRP A 181 -0.41 -1.62 11.33
CA TRP A 181 -0.18 -0.88 10.09
C TRP A 181 -0.57 0.61 10.16
N LYS A 182 -1.55 0.95 11.00
CA LYS A 182 -1.97 2.35 11.19
C LYS A 182 -0.89 3.19 11.87
N LEU A 183 -0.12 2.61 12.79
CA LEU A 183 1.00 3.30 13.42
C LEU A 183 2.10 3.67 12.43
N ILE A 184 2.31 2.82 11.42
CA ILE A 184 3.25 3.09 10.32
C ILE A 184 2.77 4.29 9.50
N VAL A 185 1.49 4.31 9.10
CA VAL A 185 0.92 5.42 8.33
C VAL A 185 0.90 6.71 9.15
N GLN A 186 0.55 6.64 10.43
CA GLN A 186 0.53 7.79 11.32
C GLN A 186 1.94 8.37 11.53
N ASN A 187 2.94 7.53 11.81
CA ASN A 187 4.34 7.95 11.97
C ASN A 187 4.85 8.64 10.69
N TYR A 188 4.56 8.09 9.50
CA TYR A 188 4.99 8.67 8.23
C TYR A 188 4.38 10.05 7.93
N ASN A 189 3.20 10.34 8.45
CA ASN A 189 2.44 11.55 8.10
C ASN A 189 2.65 12.73 9.07
N GLU A 190 3.63 12.67 9.96
CA GLU A 190 4.03 13.79 10.80
C GLU A 190 5.56 13.81 10.98
N CYS A 191 6.11 14.92 11.44
CA CYS A 191 7.54 15.05 11.69
C CYS A 191 7.84 15.76 13.03
N LEU A 192 6.88 15.71 13.97
CA LEU A 192 7.11 16.26 15.32
C LEU A 192 8.09 15.41 16.12
N HIS A 193 8.18 14.12 15.81
CA HIS A 193 9.17 13.18 16.36
C HIS A 193 10.57 13.38 15.75
N CYS A 194 10.67 13.93 14.54
CA CYS A 194 11.93 14.01 13.78
C CYS A 194 13.11 14.62 14.57
N PRO A 195 12.96 15.71 15.34
CA PRO A 195 14.09 16.27 16.09
C PRO A 195 14.67 15.36 17.15
N ILE A 196 13.88 14.41 17.64
CA ILE A 196 14.26 13.49 18.74
C ILE A 196 14.71 12.15 18.18
N ILE A 197 13.98 11.61 17.20
CA ILE A 197 14.17 10.26 16.69
C ILE A 197 15.18 10.24 15.53
N HIS A 198 15.19 11.27 14.66
CA HIS A 198 15.99 11.30 13.43
C HIS A 198 17.03 12.41 13.41
N PRO A 199 18.17 12.29 14.13
CA PRO A 199 19.19 13.33 14.15
C PRO A 199 19.74 13.67 12.75
N LEU A 200 19.81 12.67 11.85
CA LEU A 200 20.30 12.84 10.50
C LEU A 200 19.27 13.59 9.63
N LEU A 201 18.03 13.12 9.58
CA LEU A 201 16.94 13.74 8.83
C LEU A 201 16.68 15.18 9.30
N ASN A 202 16.67 15.40 10.62
CA ASN A 202 16.43 16.73 11.20
C ASN A 202 17.48 17.78 10.81
N ARG A 203 18.70 17.37 10.46
CA ARG A 203 19.73 18.28 9.95
C ARG A 203 19.43 18.77 8.53
N MET A 204 18.63 18.01 7.75
CA MET A 204 18.42 18.24 6.32
C MET A 204 17.06 18.84 5.98
N HIS A 205 16.06 18.64 6.82
CA HIS A 205 14.68 19.07 6.60
C HIS A 205 14.27 20.27 7.44
N GLN A 206 13.35 21.04 6.87
CA GLN A 206 12.59 22.07 7.60
C GLN A 206 11.29 21.45 8.16
N TYR A 207 11.40 20.59 9.18
CA TYR A 207 10.29 19.78 9.69
C TYR A 207 9.03 20.57 10.13
N LEU A 208 9.20 21.83 10.54
CA LEU A 208 8.06 22.73 10.87
C LEU A 208 7.48 23.42 9.65
N GLY A 209 8.13 23.32 8.48
CA GLY A 209 7.75 23.98 7.23
C GLY A 209 6.99 23.07 6.24
N ALA A 210 6.42 21.95 6.70
CA ALA A 210 5.64 21.08 5.85
C ALA A 210 4.45 21.82 5.21
N ALA A 211 4.35 21.75 3.89
CA ALA A 211 3.21 22.25 3.12
C ALA A 211 2.28 21.08 2.78
N ASN A 212 1.39 20.75 3.72
CA ASN A 212 0.42 19.68 3.55
C ASN A 212 -0.69 20.10 2.58
N VAL A 213 -1.12 19.18 1.72
CA VAL A 213 -2.34 19.33 0.94
C VAL A 213 -3.55 18.94 1.79
N PRO A 214 -4.77 19.41 1.46
CA PRO A 214 -5.97 18.91 2.10
C PRO A 214 -6.07 17.38 1.95
N SER A 215 -6.29 16.68 3.05
CA SER A 215 -6.48 15.23 3.05
C SER A 215 -7.72 14.86 2.25
N THR A 216 -7.66 13.73 1.58
CA THR A 216 -8.79 13.11 0.87
C THR A 216 -9.23 11.81 1.59
N GLU A 217 -10.24 11.14 1.06
CA GLU A 217 -10.65 9.82 1.55
C GLU A 217 -9.71 8.70 1.07
N THR A 218 -8.69 9.00 0.28
CA THR A 218 -7.86 8.00 -0.39
C THR A 218 -6.36 8.26 -0.27
N TYR A 219 -5.96 9.47 0.09
CA TYR A 219 -4.57 9.81 0.36
C TYR A 219 -4.46 11.07 1.23
N CYS A 220 -3.30 11.21 1.87
CA CYS A 220 -2.85 12.45 2.51
C CYS A 220 -1.36 12.64 2.26
N GLY A 221 -0.88 13.86 2.46
CA GLY A 221 0.55 14.14 2.32
C GLY A 221 0.84 15.60 2.11
N GLY A 222 2.08 15.87 1.68
CA GLY A 222 2.58 17.21 1.45
C GLY A 222 4.04 17.21 1.03
N ALA A 223 4.63 18.39 1.01
CA ALA A 223 6.04 18.57 0.70
C ALA A 223 6.79 19.23 1.88
N MET A 224 8.03 18.88 2.04
CA MET A 224 8.95 19.53 2.99
C MET A 224 10.15 20.09 2.24
N GLY A 225 10.53 21.34 2.57
CA GLY A 225 11.72 21.99 2.02
C GLY A 225 13.01 21.38 2.56
N LEU A 226 13.99 21.26 1.69
CA LEU A 226 15.38 21.01 2.07
C LEU A 226 15.96 22.26 2.72
N LYS A 227 16.84 22.11 3.69
CA LYS A 227 17.58 23.23 4.30
C LYS A 227 18.64 23.77 3.35
N ASP A 228 19.07 25.01 3.58
CA ASP A 228 20.13 25.65 2.80
C ASP A 228 21.39 24.77 2.73
N GLY A 229 21.88 24.56 1.50
CA GLY A 229 23.04 23.73 1.22
C GLY A 229 22.79 22.22 1.18
N VAL A 230 21.55 21.78 1.42
CA VAL A 230 21.12 20.37 1.22
C VAL A 230 20.53 20.24 -0.19
N GLU A 231 21.04 19.29 -0.95
CA GLU A 231 20.63 19.07 -2.35
C GLU A 231 19.67 17.89 -2.53
N THR A 232 19.72 16.93 -1.61
CA THR A 232 18.85 15.75 -1.53
C THR A 232 18.96 15.12 -0.15
N LEU A 233 18.08 14.17 0.16
CA LEU A 233 18.22 13.36 1.37
C LEU A 233 19.18 12.20 1.11
N SER A 234 20.38 12.35 1.67
CA SER A 234 21.48 11.40 1.62
C SER A 234 22.30 11.52 2.92
N VAL A 235 23.24 10.64 3.15
CA VAL A 235 24.03 10.64 4.41
C VAL A 235 24.74 11.97 4.72
N ASP A 236 25.03 12.79 3.71
CA ASP A 236 25.70 14.09 3.86
C ASP A 236 24.94 15.26 3.21
N GLY A 237 23.73 15.04 2.70
CA GLY A 237 22.88 16.04 2.05
C GLY A 237 23.33 16.43 0.64
N ARG A 238 24.35 15.79 0.08
CA ARG A 238 24.86 16.05 -1.26
C ARG A 238 24.24 15.13 -2.28
N ARG A 239 23.92 15.67 -3.45
CA ARG A 239 23.39 14.93 -4.59
C ARG A 239 24.55 14.43 -5.47
N ARG A 240 24.63 13.11 -5.65
CA ARG A 240 25.65 12.45 -6.49
C ARG A 240 25.11 12.03 -7.84
N ARG A 241 23.84 12.25 -8.09
CA ARG A 241 23.08 11.92 -9.29
C ARG A 241 22.49 13.20 -9.88
N ALA A 242 22.23 13.24 -11.19
CA ALA A 242 21.49 14.34 -11.78
C ALA A 242 20.07 14.43 -11.21
N PRO A 243 19.44 15.60 -11.15
CA PRO A 243 18.02 15.71 -10.90
C PRO A 243 17.22 14.91 -11.92
N LEU A 244 16.06 14.42 -11.53
CA LEU A 244 15.12 13.77 -12.46
C LEU A 244 14.75 14.74 -13.60
N PRO A 245 14.73 14.29 -14.86
CA PRO A 245 14.72 15.17 -16.03
C PRO A 245 13.51 16.11 -16.14
N GLY A 246 12.37 15.75 -15.49
CA GLY A 246 11.14 16.54 -15.55
C GLY A 246 11.03 17.66 -14.51
N LEU A 247 11.97 17.75 -13.54
CA LEU A 247 11.82 18.61 -12.37
C LEU A 247 12.29 20.04 -12.62
N GLY A 248 11.44 21.00 -12.27
CA GLY A 248 11.79 22.41 -12.21
C GLY A 248 12.67 22.76 -11.00
N PRO A 249 13.21 24.00 -10.94
CA PRO A 249 14.07 24.44 -9.83
C PRO A 249 13.39 24.37 -8.46
N GLU A 250 12.08 24.62 -8.39
CA GLU A 250 11.30 24.55 -7.15
C GLU A 250 11.17 23.12 -6.66
N ASP A 251 10.85 22.16 -7.55
CA ASP A 251 10.72 20.75 -7.21
C ASP A 251 12.03 20.16 -6.69
N GLN A 252 13.18 20.68 -7.16
CA GLN A 252 14.50 20.24 -6.72
C GLN A 252 14.88 20.69 -5.30
N GLN A 253 14.06 21.53 -4.65
CA GLN A 253 14.26 21.98 -3.27
C GLN A 253 13.26 21.32 -2.31
N LEU A 254 12.44 20.42 -2.80
CA LEU A 254 11.37 19.79 -2.05
C LEU A 254 11.54 18.27 -2.02
N VAL A 255 11.03 17.66 -0.95
CA VAL A 255 10.75 16.23 -0.89
C VAL A 255 9.27 16.07 -0.62
N ASN A 256 8.61 15.28 -1.46
CA ASN A 256 7.18 15.00 -1.34
C ASN A 256 6.95 13.70 -0.58
N TYR A 257 6.00 13.71 0.36
CA TYR A 257 5.61 12.58 1.20
C TYR A 257 4.12 12.37 1.08
N TYR A 258 3.71 11.23 0.56
CA TYR A 258 2.31 10.89 0.38
C TYR A 258 2.01 9.49 0.84
N ALA A 259 1.00 9.35 1.69
CA ALA A 259 0.38 8.08 2.03
C ALA A 259 -0.87 7.90 1.16
N ILE A 260 -0.81 6.99 0.20
CA ILE A 260 -1.93 6.60 -0.66
C ILE A 260 -2.54 5.35 -0.04
N TYR A 261 -3.74 5.53 0.51
CA TYR A 261 -4.39 4.51 1.32
C TYR A 261 -4.78 3.28 0.51
N PRO A 262 -4.73 2.08 1.13
CA PRO A 262 -4.29 1.84 2.50
C PRO A 262 -2.81 1.45 2.62
N ASN A 263 -2.09 1.16 1.52
CA ASN A 263 -0.86 0.39 1.61
C ASN A 263 0.35 0.98 0.90
N PHE A 264 0.31 2.25 0.47
CA PHE A 264 1.39 2.79 -0.35
C PHE A 264 1.90 4.12 0.18
N LEU A 265 3.16 4.15 0.61
CA LEU A 265 3.88 5.37 0.96
C LEU A 265 4.82 5.73 -0.19
N LEU A 266 4.69 6.94 -0.68
CA LEU A 266 5.44 7.47 -1.81
C LEU A 266 6.26 8.67 -1.35
N THR A 267 7.58 8.56 -1.46
CA THR A 267 8.50 9.66 -1.18
C THR A 267 9.28 10.02 -2.44
N LEU A 268 9.08 11.24 -2.92
CA LEU A 268 9.69 11.74 -4.16
C LEU A 268 10.77 12.76 -3.84
N HIS A 269 11.99 12.45 -4.23
CA HIS A 269 13.17 13.27 -4.08
C HIS A 269 13.55 13.94 -5.40
N PRO A 270 14.49 14.91 -5.38
CA PRO A 270 14.98 15.52 -6.61
C PRO A 270 15.65 14.56 -7.60
N ASP A 271 16.21 13.45 -7.12
CA ASP A 271 17.10 12.57 -7.89
C ASP A 271 16.81 11.07 -7.74
N TYR A 272 15.80 10.71 -6.95
CA TYR A 272 15.34 9.33 -6.79
C TYR A 272 13.93 9.28 -6.20
N MET A 273 13.34 8.09 -6.19
CA MET A 273 12.07 7.79 -5.55
C MET A 273 12.28 6.67 -4.53
N LEU A 274 11.65 6.81 -3.37
CA LEU A 274 11.47 5.74 -2.38
C LEU A 274 9.99 5.40 -2.31
N THR A 275 9.67 4.11 -2.35
CA THR A 275 8.32 3.62 -2.09
C THR A 275 8.34 2.62 -0.96
N VAL A 276 7.29 2.61 -0.14
CA VAL A 276 7.09 1.57 0.87
C VAL A 276 5.67 1.02 0.72
N THR A 277 5.58 -0.30 0.53
CA THR A 277 4.28 -0.98 0.57
C THR A 277 4.06 -1.65 1.93
N ILE A 278 2.83 -1.52 2.42
CA ILE A 278 2.41 -1.94 3.76
C ILE A 278 1.56 -3.19 3.66
N TRP A 279 1.97 -4.26 4.32
CA TRP A 279 1.31 -5.57 4.29
C TRP A 279 1.00 -6.03 5.72
N PRO A 280 -0.18 -5.70 6.26
CA PRO A 280 -0.59 -6.15 7.60
C PRO A 280 -0.65 -7.67 7.68
N GLN A 281 -0.09 -8.25 8.74
CA GLN A 281 -0.08 -9.70 8.99
C GLN A 281 -1.01 -10.08 10.16
N SER A 282 -1.09 -9.20 11.16
CA SER A 282 -1.95 -9.33 12.33
C SER A 282 -2.24 -7.94 12.92
N PRO A 283 -3.08 -7.80 13.93
CA PRO A 283 -3.33 -6.51 14.57
C PRO A 283 -2.07 -5.78 15.05
N ASP A 284 -1.02 -6.49 15.36
CA ASP A 284 0.22 -5.99 15.97
C ASP A 284 1.47 -6.32 15.14
N HIS A 285 1.30 -6.68 13.87
CA HIS A 285 2.40 -7.10 13.02
C HIS A 285 2.19 -6.66 11.57
N THR A 286 3.18 -5.99 11.00
CA THR A 286 3.16 -5.47 9.63
C THR A 286 4.47 -5.78 8.92
N ARG A 287 4.41 -6.37 7.73
CA ARG A 287 5.54 -6.48 6.81
C ARG A 287 5.57 -5.25 5.91
N LEU A 288 6.75 -4.64 5.77
CA LEU A 288 6.97 -3.48 4.91
C LEU A 288 7.99 -3.83 3.84
N ILE A 289 7.77 -3.33 2.64
CA ILE A 289 8.72 -3.48 1.53
C ILE A 289 9.09 -2.09 1.04
N ALA A 290 10.33 -1.69 1.29
CA ALA A 290 10.89 -0.43 0.83
C ALA A 290 11.73 -0.65 -0.44
N GLU A 291 11.53 0.16 -1.45
CA GLU A 291 12.20 0.05 -2.74
C GLU A 291 12.72 1.43 -3.19
N TRP A 292 14.01 1.48 -3.57
CA TRP A 292 14.70 2.67 -4.07
C TRP A 292 14.82 2.60 -5.58
N HIS A 293 14.35 3.66 -6.24
CA HIS A 293 14.28 3.73 -7.69
C HIS A 293 15.06 4.94 -8.20
N PHE A 294 15.85 4.73 -9.25
CA PHE A 294 16.71 5.73 -9.85
C PHE A 294 16.48 5.79 -11.36
N HIS A 295 16.88 6.92 -11.97
CA HIS A 295 16.80 7.08 -13.42
C HIS A 295 17.78 6.13 -14.11
N PRO A 296 17.40 5.44 -15.21
CA PRO A 296 18.25 4.45 -15.86
C PRO A 296 19.56 5.04 -16.39
N ASP A 297 19.58 6.27 -16.88
CA ASP A 297 20.81 6.93 -17.34
C ASP A 297 21.83 7.13 -16.21
N GLU A 298 21.36 7.36 -14.98
CA GLU A 298 22.24 7.42 -13.82
C GLU A 298 22.76 6.02 -13.42
N ILE A 299 21.91 5.00 -13.48
CA ILE A 299 22.29 3.62 -13.13
C ILE A 299 23.44 3.10 -14.00
N VAL A 300 23.42 3.42 -15.30
CA VAL A 300 24.46 2.98 -16.23
C VAL A 300 25.69 3.89 -16.27
N ARG A 301 25.65 5.05 -15.58
CA ARG A 301 26.75 6.01 -15.58
C ARG A 301 27.95 5.44 -14.78
N PRO A 302 29.19 5.51 -15.31
CA PRO A 302 30.37 5.15 -14.55
C PRO A 302 30.47 5.91 -13.22
N GLY A 303 30.63 5.17 -12.13
CA GLY A 303 30.70 5.77 -10.78
C GLY A 303 29.34 6.08 -10.15
N PHE A 304 28.23 5.50 -10.66
CA PHE A 304 26.91 5.60 -10.02
C PHE A 304 26.98 5.18 -8.54
N VAL A 305 26.37 5.98 -7.70
CA VAL A 305 26.28 5.75 -6.25
C VAL A 305 24.81 5.84 -5.83
N SER A 306 24.32 4.80 -5.20
CA SER A 306 22.97 4.74 -4.60
C SER A 306 23.02 4.56 -3.08
N GLY A 307 24.16 4.08 -2.56
CA GLY A 307 24.33 3.71 -1.16
C GLY A 307 24.10 4.86 -0.18
N ASP A 308 24.39 6.09 -0.57
CA ASP A 308 24.18 7.31 0.22
C ASP A 308 22.70 7.57 0.52
N ALA A 309 21.83 7.36 -0.45
CA ALA A 309 20.39 7.49 -0.30
C ALA A 309 19.76 6.28 0.40
N ILE A 310 20.27 5.07 0.10
CA ILE A 310 19.80 3.82 0.70
C ILE A 310 20.11 3.81 2.20
N GLU A 311 21.37 4.07 2.60
CA GLU A 311 21.77 4.10 4.00
C GLU A 311 21.03 5.16 4.80
N PHE A 312 20.85 6.36 4.22
CA PHE A 312 20.07 7.43 4.85
C PHE A 312 18.67 6.96 5.25
N TRP A 313 17.96 6.37 4.31
CA TRP A 313 16.57 5.94 4.56
C TRP A 313 16.49 4.63 5.33
N ASP A 314 17.42 3.69 5.17
CA ASP A 314 17.42 2.46 5.97
C ASP A 314 17.60 2.77 7.45
N VAL A 315 18.48 3.73 7.79
CA VAL A 315 18.64 4.22 9.16
C VAL A 315 17.35 4.89 9.65
N THR A 316 16.81 5.85 8.90
CA THR A 316 15.57 6.57 9.26
C THR A 316 14.39 5.63 9.42
N ASN A 317 14.19 4.71 8.49
CA ASN A 317 13.12 3.72 8.54
C ASN A 317 13.23 2.82 9.80
N ARG A 318 14.43 2.35 10.15
CA ARG A 318 14.62 1.53 11.36
C ARG A 318 14.34 2.30 12.64
N GLU A 319 14.68 3.59 12.69
CA GLU A 319 14.31 4.47 13.79
C GLU A 319 12.81 4.61 13.92
N ASP A 320 12.08 4.79 12.79
CA ASP A 320 10.62 4.85 12.72
C ASP A 320 9.95 3.54 13.17
N TRP A 321 10.46 2.42 12.69
CA TRP A 321 9.89 1.12 13.05
C TRP A 321 10.10 0.82 14.53
N ALA A 322 11.25 1.17 15.07
CA ALA A 322 11.53 0.99 16.50
C ALA A 322 10.61 1.82 17.40
N ILE A 323 10.30 3.06 17.04
CA ILE A 323 9.36 3.88 17.84
C ILE A 323 7.91 3.43 17.63
N SER A 324 7.53 2.98 16.44
CA SER A 324 6.22 2.40 16.16
C SER A 324 5.97 1.12 16.97
N GLU A 325 6.96 0.25 17.11
CA GLU A 325 6.88 -0.95 17.98
C GLU A 325 6.72 -0.58 19.46
N ARG A 326 7.41 0.45 19.93
CA ARG A 326 7.23 0.96 21.31
C ARG A 326 5.84 1.55 21.52
N SER A 327 5.30 2.25 20.51
CA SER A 327 3.94 2.77 20.54
C SER A 327 2.91 1.65 20.61
N GLN A 328 3.09 0.58 19.83
CA GLN A 328 2.25 -0.63 19.91
C GLN A 328 2.26 -1.24 21.31
N GLN A 329 3.44 -1.38 21.93
CA GLN A 329 3.57 -1.90 23.30
C GLN A 329 2.84 -1.01 24.32
N GLY A 330 2.98 0.32 24.20
CA GLY A 330 2.33 1.30 25.06
C GLY A 330 0.81 1.26 24.93
N ILE A 331 0.31 1.21 23.69
CA ILE A 331 -1.12 1.13 23.37
C ILE A 331 -1.75 -0.18 23.88
N SER A 332 -0.99 -1.27 23.87
CA SER A 332 -1.44 -2.56 24.41
C SER A 332 -1.47 -2.62 25.94
N SER A 333 -0.95 -1.60 26.63
CA SER A 333 -0.96 -1.52 28.08
C SER A 333 -2.35 -1.15 28.62
N ARG A 334 -2.69 -1.67 29.80
CA ARG A 334 -3.90 -1.28 30.54
C ARG A 334 -3.93 0.20 30.96
N GLY A 335 -2.76 0.85 30.98
CA GLY A 335 -2.62 2.28 31.32
C GLY A 335 -2.84 3.22 30.14
N TYR A 336 -3.04 2.69 28.92
CA TYR A 336 -3.26 3.55 27.76
C TYR A 336 -4.64 4.18 27.77
N THR A 337 -4.66 5.47 27.55
CA THR A 337 -5.86 6.26 27.24
C THR A 337 -5.57 7.16 26.05
N PRO A 338 -6.54 7.41 25.14
CA PRO A 338 -6.34 8.32 24.02
C PRO A 338 -5.83 9.69 24.46
N GLY A 339 -4.75 10.16 23.85
CA GLY A 339 -4.16 11.47 24.06
C GLY A 339 -4.62 12.49 23.01
N PRO A 340 -4.49 13.81 23.28
CA PRO A 340 -4.88 14.84 22.33
C PRO A 340 -3.86 14.97 21.19
N TYR A 341 -4.34 15.20 19.98
CA TYR A 341 -3.52 15.64 18.85
C TYR A 341 -3.19 17.14 18.95
N SER A 342 -2.00 17.49 18.54
CA SER A 342 -1.60 18.88 18.39
C SER A 342 -2.20 19.50 17.10
N ASN A 343 -2.09 20.82 16.96
CA ASN A 343 -2.55 21.51 15.75
C ASN A 343 -1.75 21.15 14.48
N ARG A 344 -0.64 20.43 14.62
CA ARG A 344 0.24 20.00 13.51
C ARG A 344 0.00 18.57 13.08
N GLU A 345 -0.87 17.84 13.77
CA GLU A 345 -1.19 16.45 13.51
C GLU A 345 -2.56 16.29 12.80
N GLN A 346 -2.89 17.25 11.93
CA GLN A 346 -4.15 17.22 11.17
C GLN A 346 -4.26 15.97 10.29
N LEU A 347 -3.16 15.57 9.62
CA LEU A 347 -3.16 14.42 8.74
C LEU A 347 -3.44 13.11 9.49
N LEU A 348 -2.98 13.01 10.74
CA LEU A 348 -3.23 11.87 11.60
C LEU A 348 -4.71 11.77 11.98
N TRP A 349 -5.29 12.91 12.40
CA TRP A 349 -6.70 12.99 12.68
C TRP A 349 -7.56 12.61 11.47
N ASP A 350 -7.23 13.14 10.30
CA ASP A 350 -7.96 12.85 9.06
C ASP A 350 -7.86 11.36 8.69
N PHE A 351 -6.68 10.77 8.87
CA PHE A 351 -6.48 9.34 8.69
C PHE A 351 -7.31 8.51 9.68
N ASP A 352 -7.35 8.89 10.96
CA ASP A 352 -8.21 8.23 11.96
C ASP A 352 -9.70 8.31 11.58
N GLN A 353 -10.17 9.46 11.05
CA GLN A 353 -11.54 9.59 10.56
C GLN A 353 -11.80 8.69 9.34
N PHE A 354 -10.84 8.57 8.43
CA PHE A 354 -10.92 7.61 7.34
C PHE A 354 -11.09 6.17 7.85
N ILE A 355 -10.27 5.75 8.81
CA ILE A 355 -10.36 4.41 9.42
C ILE A 355 -11.73 4.17 10.06
N LEU A 356 -12.19 5.12 10.88
CA LEU A 356 -13.48 5.00 11.56
C LEU A 356 -14.64 4.92 10.56
N LYS A 357 -14.65 5.78 9.56
CA LYS A 357 -15.68 5.80 8.52
C LYS A 357 -15.75 4.48 7.73
N ARG A 358 -14.60 3.94 7.33
CA ARG A 358 -14.52 2.74 6.50
C ARG A 358 -14.71 1.45 7.29
N ALA A 359 -14.03 1.29 8.42
CA ALA A 359 -14.05 0.04 9.17
C ALA A 359 -15.34 -0.17 9.98
N GLN A 360 -16.01 0.90 10.47
CA GLN A 360 -17.28 0.76 11.20
C GLN A 360 -18.44 0.35 10.30
N GLY A 361 -18.40 0.69 9.00
CA GLY A 361 -19.56 0.55 8.11
C GLY A 361 -20.73 1.46 8.54
N ASP A 362 -21.72 1.55 7.72
CA ASP A 362 -22.91 2.37 8.01
C ASP A 362 -23.77 1.68 9.08
N GLN A 363 -23.47 1.91 10.37
CA GLN A 363 -24.29 1.39 11.48
C GLN A 363 -25.69 2.03 11.53
N ARG A 364 -25.93 3.13 10.81
CA ARG A 364 -27.24 3.80 10.76
C ARG A 364 -28.33 2.95 10.13
N GLY A 365 -27.98 2.02 9.21
CA GLY A 365 -28.96 1.13 8.60
C GLY A 365 -29.42 -0.02 9.48
N ARG A 366 -28.67 -0.39 10.52
CA ARG A 366 -29.05 -1.52 11.41
C ARG A 366 -29.90 -1.12 12.61
N GLU A 367 -29.80 0.12 13.06
CA GLU A 367 -30.65 0.62 14.16
C GLU A 367 -32.09 0.91 13.66
N GLU A 368 -32.28 1.27 12.39
CA GLU A 368 -33.62 1.44 11.81
C GLU A 368 -34.33 0.10 11.53
N GLU A 369 -33.62 -0.99 11.18
CA GLU A 369 -34.25 -2.31 11.00
C GLU A 369 -34.67 -2.97 12.32
N VAL A 370 -33.92 -2.74 13.40
CA VAL A 370 -34.28 -3.29 14.73
C VAL A 370 -35.41 -2.48 15.39
N GLY A 371 -35.52 -1.19 15.09
CA GLY A 371 -36.61 -0.32 15.58
C GLY A 371 -37.96 -0.59 14.92
N SER A 372 -37.97 -1.14 13.69
CA SER A 372 -39.25 -1.38 12.94
C SER A 372 -39.91 -2.73 13.21
N GLN A 373 -39.24 -3.66 13.91
CA GLN A 373 -39.84 -4.96 14.28
C GLN A 373 -40.42 -5.02 15.70
N GLY A 374 -40.34 -3.95 16.47
CA GLY A 374 -40.80 -3.88 17.88
C GLY A 374 -42.26 -3.44 18.09
N ASP A 375 -43.00 -3.01 17.06
CA ASP A 375 -44.32 -2.37 17.26
C ASP A 375 -45.48 -3.06 16.50
N GLN A 376 -45.47 -4.39 16.42
CA GLN A 376 -46.68 -5.18 15.95
C GLN A 376 -46.99 -6.31 16.92
N GLY A 377 -47.44 -5.99 18.13
CA GLY A 377 -47.86 -7.03 19.06
C GLY A 377 -48.65 -6.50 20.23
N GLY A 378 -49.81 -5.91 20.01
CA GLY A 378 -50.63 -5.47 21.13
C GLY A 378 -52.00 -4.89 20.76
N GLN A 379 -52.89 -5.63 20.11
CA GLN A 379 -54.33 -5.30 20.18
C GLN A 379 -55.19 -6.56 20.06
N GLY A 380 -55.94 -6.83 21.11
CA GLY A 380 -57.22 -7.51 20.92
C GLY A 380 -57.43 -8.80 21.64
N ALA A 381 -57.95 -8.78 22.82
CA ALA A 381 -59.08 -9.61 23.22
C ALA A 381 -59.69 -9.09 24.54
N LYS A 382 -60.74 -8.37 24.41
CA LYS A 382 -61.79 -8.25 25.42
C LYS A 382 -63.11 -8.58 24.69
N ASN A 383 -63.62 -9.75 24.93
CA ASN A 383 -65.00 -10.07 25.38
C ASN A 383 -65.14 -11.58 25.41
#